data_3cdd1d7ed302c24b16b89c071f6bd209
#
_entry.id   3cdd1d7ed302c24b16b89c071f6bd209
#
_cell.length_a   1.000
_cell.length_b   1.000
_cell.length_c   1.000
_cell.angle_alpha   90.00
_cell.angle_beta   90.00
_cell.angle_gamma   90.00
#
_symmetry.space_group_name_H-M   'P 1'
#
loop_
_entity.id
_entity.type
_entity.pdbx_description
1 polymer ?
#
loop_
_entity_poly.entity_id
_entity_poly.type
_entity_poly.pdbx_seq_one_letter_code
_entity_poly.pdbx_strand_id
1 'polypeptide(L)'
;RKYWHFIKLMGRSASHIALECALQVQPNVCLISEEVEAKEQSLDDVVTYIAGVVAKRAEAGNNFGTVLIPEGLIEFIPSLKKLIAELNDLLSTPEAEKVEAAQQRAWVLEKLSPANAAIYASLPEGVAKQLTAERDPHGNVQVSLIETEKLLSEMVAEKLAAWKKEGKYVGKFAPLHHFF
;
A
#
# COMPACT_ATOMS: atom_id res chain seq x y z
N ARG A 1 -5.32 24.65 7.68
CA ARG A 1 -4.92 23.91 6.46
C ARG A 1 -5.71 22.62 6.40
N LYS A 2 -6.08 22.19 5.19
CA LYS A 2 -6.90 20.99 4.95
C LYS A 2 -6.01 19.90 4.35
N TYR A 3 -5.88 18.77 5.07
CA TYR A 3 -5.04 17.64 4.67
C TYR A 3 -5.85 16.34 4.62
N TRP A 4 -5.35 15.38 3.85
CA TRP A 4 -5.77 13.99 3.91
C TRP A 4 -4.79 13.20 4.78
N HIS A 5 -5.26 12.70 5.90
CA HIS A 5 -4.47 11.92 6.84
C HIS A 5 -4.56 10.43 6.49
N PHE A 6 -3.44 9.87 6.08
CA PHE A 6 -3.27 8.43 5.87
C PHE A 6 -2.64 7.86 7.12
N ILE A 7 -3.39 7.07 7.86
CA ILE A 7 -3.02 6.59 9.18
C ILE A 7 -2.92 5.07 9.14
N LYS A 8 -1.71 4.54 9.23
CA LYS A 8 -1.47 3.13 9.43
C LYS A 8 -1.59 2.82 10.92
N LEU A 9 -2.46 1.89 11.25
CA LEU A 9 -2.71 1.45 12.63
C LEU A 9 -2.01 0.14 12.89
N MET A 10 -1.23 0.08 13.96
CA MET A 10 -0.63 -1.14 14.50
C MET A 10 -1.71 -2.16 14.83
N GLY A 11 -1.45 -3.45 14.62
CA GLY A 11 -2.42 -4.49 14.96
C GLY A 11 -2.19 -5.84 14.31
N ARG A 12 -1.00 -6.14 13.88
CA ARG A 12 -0.63 -7.39 13.21
C ARG A 12 -1.45 -7.62 11.93
N SER A 13 -1.88 -8.87 11.68
CA SER A 13 -2.59 -9.23 10.44
C SER A 13 -4.07 -8.86 10.44
N ALA A 14 -4.74 -8.85 11.58
CA ALA A 14 -6.19 -8.66 11.65
C ALA A 14 -6.59 -7.18 11.80
N SER A 15 -7.76 -6.83 11.26
CA SER A 15 -8.24 -5.44 11.17
C SER A 15 -9.10 -4.98 12.35
N HIS A 16 -9.16 -5.71 13.48
CA HIS A 16 -10.08 -5.34 14.57
C HIS A 16 -9.72 -3.99 15.22
N ILE A 17 -8.43 -3.67 15.34
CA ILE A 17 -8.03 -2.34 15.87
C ILE A 17 -8.46 -1.22 14.91
N ALA A 18 -8.27 -1.42 13.61
CA ALA A 18 -8.72 -0.46 12.61
C ALA A 18 -10.25 -0.28 12.66
N LEU A 19 -11.01 -1.37 12.79
CA LEU A 19 -12.45 -1.33 12.90
C LEU A 19 -12.92 -0.63 14.18
N GLU A 20 -12.31 -0.94 15.34
CA GLU A 20 -12.62 -0.29 16.61
C GLU A 20 -12.35 1.22 16.54
N CYS A 21 -11.18 1.61 16.03
CA CYS A 21 -10.86 3.02 15.81
C CYS A 21 -11.87 3.71 14.87
N ALA A 22 -12.29 3.02 13.80
CA ALA A 22 -13.28 3.56 12.87
C ALA A 22 -14.64 3.81 13.53
N LEU A 23 -15.09 2.91 14.41
CA LEU A 23 -16.32 3.08 15.17
C LEU A 23 -16.27 4.29 16.11
N GLN A 24 -15.08 4.57 16.68
CA GLN A 24 -14.89 5.68 17.63
C GLN A 24 -14.72 7.04 16.91
N VAL A 25 -13.94 7.11 15.83
CA VAL A 25 -13.54 8.37 15.20
C VAL A 25 -14.25 8.69 13.88
N GLN A 26 -15.01 7.75 13.35
CA GLN A 26 -15.77 7.89 12.10
C GLN A 26 -14.95 8.49 10.94
N PRO A 27 -13.88 7.82 10.49
CA PRO A 27 -13.04 8.30 9.39
C PRO A 27 -13.82 8.34 8.07
N ASN A 28 -13.25 8.98 7.07
CA ASN A 28 -13.86 9.00 5.74
C ASN A 28 -13.67 7.70 4.97
N VAL A 29 -12.56 7.01 5.25
CA VAL A 29 -12.24 5.67 4.73
C VAL A 29 -11.66 4.84 5.86
N CYS A 30 -12.14 3.61 6.02
CA CYS A 30 -11.49 2.58 6.82
C CYS A 30 -11.32 1.35 5.94
N LEU A 31 -10.08 0.92 5.75
CA LEU A 31 -9.78 -0.30 5.03
C LEU A 31 -9.83 -1.48 5.99
N ILE A 32 -10.45 -2.57 5.57
CA ILE A 32 -10.55 -3.83 6.30
C ILE A 32 -9.88 -4.91 5.47
N SER A 33 -8.78 -5.44 5.96
CA SER A 33 -7.95 -6.40 5.23
C SER A 33 -8.72 -7.64 4.80
N GLU A 34 -9.54 -8.18 5.67
CA GLU A 34 -10.36 -9.37 5.44
C GLU A 34 -11.42 -9.14 4.35
N GLU A 35 -11.95 -7.91 4.26
CA GLU A 35 -12.89 -7.54 3.20
C GLU A 35 -12.19 -7.41 1.85
N VAL A 36 -10.99 -6.84 1.84
CA VAL A 36 -10.16 -6.73 0.63
C VAL A 36 -9.82 -8.11 0.08
N GLU A 37 -9.45 -9.06 0.95
CA GLU A 37 -9.18 -10.46 0.56
C GLU A 37 -10.43 -11.16 0.06
N ALA A 38 -11.54 -11.07 0.80
CA ALA A 38 -12.80 -11.73 0.44
C ALA A 38 -13.37 -11.25 -0.90
N LYS A 39 -13.14 -9.98 -1.25
CA LYS A 39 -13.53 -9.39 -2.54
C LYS A 39 -12.45 -9.54 -3.62
N GLU A 40 -11.33 -10.19 -3.31
CA GLU A 40 -10.17 -10.34 -4.20
C GLU A 40 -9.72 -9.01 -4.83
N GLN A 41 -9.79 -7.92 -4.06
CA GLN A 41 -9.45 -6.58 -4.54
C GLN A 41 -7.94 -6.47 -4.84
N SER A 42 -7.63 -5.86 -5.97
CA SER A 42 -6.27 -5.47 -6.31
C SER A 42 -5.85 -4.19 -5.56
N LEU A 43 -4.55 -3.90 -5.57
CA LEU A 43 -4.05 -2.62 -5.05
C LEU A 43 -4.69 -1.42 -5.78
N ASP A 44 -4.89 -1.54 -7.10
CA ASP A 44 -5.54 -0.48 -7.90
C ASP A 44 -7.02 -0.29 -7.55
N ASP A 45 -7.75 -1.36 -7.19
CA ASP A 45 -9.14 -1.27 -6.71
C ASP A 45 -9.21 -0.49 -5.40
N VAL A 46 -8.32 -0.78 -4.46
CA VAL A 46 -8.23 -0.06 -3.18
C VAL A 46 -7.90 1.42 -3.41
N VAL A 47 -6.92 1.70 -4.26
CA VAL A 47 -6.52 3.09 -4.62
C VAL A 47 -7.66 3.81 -5.31
N THR A 48 -8.38 3.16 -6.23
CA THR A 48 -9.52 3.72 -6.94
C THR A 48 -10.66 4.06 -5.99
N TYR A 49 -10.93 3.20 -5.02
CA TYR A 49 -11.93 3.45 -3.98
C TYR A 49 -11.58 4.69 -3.16
N ILE A 50 -10.35 4.80 -2.67
CA ILE A 50 -9.90 5.97 -1.89
C ILE A 50 -9.99 7.24 -2.76
N ALA A 51 -9.47 7.20 -3.98
CA ALA A 51 -9.51 8.34 -4.90
C ALA A 51 -10.95 8.79 -5.21
N GLY A 52 -11.89 7.84 -5.33
CA GLY A 52 -13.32 8.13 -5.51
C GLY A 52 -13.91 8.88 -4.32
N VAL A 53 -13.59 8.48 -3.09
CA VAL A 53 -14.02 9.20 -1.88
C VAL A 53 -13.42 10.60 -1.83
N VAL A 54 -12.13 10.74 -2.15
CA VAL A 54 -11.45 12.05 -2.21
C VAL A 54 -12.12 12.97 -3.23
N ALA A 55 -12.38 12.47 -4.44
CA ALA A 55 -13.02 13.24 -5.52
C ALA A 55 -14.44 13.68 -5.13
N LYS A 56 -15.27 12.77 -4.63
CA LYS A 56 -16.64 13.08 -4.19
C LYS A 56 -16.66 14.12 -3.07
N ARG A 57 -15.74 14.06 -2.13
CA ARG A 57 -15.63 15.06 -1.07
C ARG A 57 -15.17 16.43 -1.61
N ALA A 58 -14.26 16.43 -2.60
CA ALA A 58 -13.80 17.65 -3.23
C ALA A 58 -14.93 18.38 -3.99
N GLU A 59 -15.85 17.65 -4.64
CA GLU A 59 -17.04 18.21 -5.27
C GLU A 59 -17.92 18.97 -4.26
N ALA A 60 -17.99 18.48 -3.03
CA ALA A 60 -18.67 19.16 -1.91
C ALA A 60 -17.81 20.26 -1.22
N GLY A 61 -16.66 20.63 -1.78
CA GLY A 61 -15.74 21.61 -1.23
C GLY A 61 -14.85 21.13 -0.07
N ASN A 62 -14.90 19.84 0.25
CA ASN A 62 -14.17 19.22 1.37
C ASN A 62 -12.88 18.54 0.89
N ASN A 63 -11.79 19.30 0.80
CA ASN A 63 -10.46 18.79 0.41
C ASN A 63 -9.65 18.29 1.62
N PHE A 64 -10.27 17.55 2.51
CA PHE A 64 -9.65 16.97 3.70
C PHE A 64 -10.39 15.72 4.15
N GLY A 65 -9.69 14.87 4.88
CA GLY A 65 -10.27 13.65 5.43
C GLY A 65 -9.24 12.74 6.09
N THR A 66 -9.73 11.59 6.53
CA THR A 66 -8.94 10.57 7.22
C THR A 66 -9.16 9.21 6.57
N VAL A 67 -8.07 8.51 6.31
CA VAL A 67 -8.02 7.14 5.81
C VAL A 67 -7.32 6.29 6.87
N LEU A 68 -8.03 5.30 7.42
CA LEU A 68 -7.45 4.32 8.34
C LEU A 68 -7.03 3.07 7.56
N ILE A 69 -5.81 2.63 7.81
CA ILE A 69 -5.14 1.53 7.09
C ILE A 69 -4.65 0.51 8.12
N PRO A 70 -5.11 -0.74 8.09
CA PRO A 70 -4.57 -1.78 8.95
C PRO A 70 -3.14 -2.15 8.53
N GLU A 71 -2.27 -2.44 9.50
CA GLU A 71 -0.85 -2.76 9.28
C GLU A 71 -0.64 -3.91 8.29
N GLY A 72 -1.46 -4.95 8.39
CA GLY A 72 -1.34 -6.15 7.58
C GLY A 72 -1.97 -6.09 6.18
N LEU A 73 -2.52 -4.95 5.75
CA LEU A 73 -3.29 -4.82 4.50
C LEU A 73 -2.60 -5.45 3.28
N ILE A 74 -1.29 -5.25 3.15
CA ILE A 74 -0.51 -5.74 1.98
C ILE A 74 -0.59 -7.26 1.83
N GLU A 75 -0.60 -8.01 2.94
CA GLU A 75 -0.67 -9.47 2.94
C GLU A 75 -2.06 -10.00 2.51
N PHE A 76 -3.08 -9.16 2.56
CA PHE A 76 -4.46 -9.52 2.19
C PHE A 76 -4.83 -9.15 0.76
N ILE A 77 -3.98 -8.42 0.06
CA ILE A 77 -4.13 -8.17 -1.38
C ILE A 77 -3.56 -9.38 -2.14
N PRO A 78 -4.38 -10.19 -2.86
CA PRO A 78 -3.96 -11.48 -3.39
C PRO A 78 -2.71 -11.44 -4.29
N SER A 79 -2.60 -10.40 -5.11
CA SER A 79 -1.45 -10.20 -6.00
C SER A 79 -0.16 -9.89 -5.23
N LEU A 80 -0.23 -9.06 -4.19
CA LEU A 80 0.91 -8.74 -3.34
C LEU A 80 1.29 -9.91 -2.43
N LYS A 81 0.32 -10.67 -1.94
CA LYS A 81 0.55 -11.90 -1.18
C LYS A 81 1.38 -12.90 -1.98
N LYS A 82 1.05 -13.11 -3.27
CA LYS A 82 1.82 -13.98 -4.18
C LYS A 82 3.23 -13.43 -4.42
N LEU A 83 3.35 -12.13 -4.64
CA LEU A 83 4.64 -11.48 -4.81
C LEU A 83 5.53 -11.64 -3.56
N ILE A 84 4.98 -11.42 -2.37
CA ILE A 84 5.72 -11.56 -1.11
C ILE A 84 6.16 -13.01 -0.90
N ALA A 85 5.32 -13.99 -1.20
CA ALA A 85 5.68 -15.41 -1.11
C ALA A 85 6.86 -15.73 -2.03
N GLU A 86 6.81 -15.34 -3.31
CA GLU A 86 7.89 -15.55 -4.26
C GLU A 86 9.18 -14.81 -3.86
N LEU A 87 9.07 -13.59 -3.32
CA LEU A 87 10.20 -12.85 -2.78
C LEU A 87 10.83 -13.55 -1.57
N ASN A 88 10.03 -14.13 -0.69
CA ASN A 88 10.53 -14.88 0.45
C ASN A 88 11.35 -16.10 -0.02
N ASP A 89 10.81 -16.86 -0.97
CA ASP A 89 11.51 -18.01 -1.55
C ASP A 89 12.80 -17.60 -2.25
N LEU A 90 12.74 -16.56 -3.08
CA LEU A 90 13.88 -16.07 -3.85
C LEU A 90 15.01 -15.54 -2.96
N LEU A 91 14.66 -14.73 -1.96
CA LEU A 91 15.64 -14.06 -1.09
C LEU A 91 16.17 -14.96 0.04
N SER A 92 15.58 -16.14 0.23
CA SER A 92 16.13 -17.18 1.12
C SER A 92 17.27 -18.00 0.45
N THR A 93 17.55 -17.76 -0.83
CA THR A 93 18.59 -18.49 -1.57
C THR A 93 19.99 -17.94 -1.27
N PRO A 94 21.05 -18.78 -1.24
CA PRO A 94 22.43 -18.31 -1.06
C PRO A 94 22.95 -17.37 -2.16
N GLU A 95 22.26 -17.33 -3.31
CA GLU A 95 22.57 -16.42 -4.41
C GLU A 95 22.17 -14.97 -4.05
N ALA A 96 21.06 -14.80 -3.34
CA ALA A 96 20.56 -13.49 -2.92
C ALA A 96 21.54 -12.77 -1.97
N GLU A 97 22.21 -13.51 -1.08
CA GLU A 97 23.18 -12.95 -0.14
C GLU A 97 24.43 -12.35 -0.82
N LYS A 98 24.71 -12.75 -2.06
CA LYS A 98 25.88 -12.30 -2.83
C LYS A 98 25.58 -11.07 -3.70
N VAL A 99 24.33 -10.66 -3.79
CA VAL A 99 23.90 -9.54 -4.63
C VAL A 99 24.07 -8.23 -3.88
N GLU A 100 24.83 -7.31 -4.45
CA GLU A 100 24.99 -5.97 -3.90
C GLU A 100 23.63 -5.22 -3.87
N ALA A 101 23.42 -4.42 -2.82
CA ALA A 101 22.18 -3.67 -2.63
C ALA A 101 21.79 -2.79 -3.83
N ALA A 102 22.78 -2.25 -4.55
CA ALA A 102 22.55 -1.45 -5.77
C ALA A 102 22.02 -2.27 -6.95
N GLN A 103 22.30 -3.57 -7.00
CA GLN A 103 21.92 -4.47 -8.08
C GLN A 103 20.71 -5.32 -7.72
N GLN A 104 20.30 -5.32 -6.44
CA GLN A 104 19.26 -6.20 -5.91
C GLN A 104 17.91 -6.04 -6.65
N ARG A 105 17.50 -4.81 -6.97
CA ARG A 105 16.24 -4.58 -7.69
C ARG A 105 16.25 -5.20 -9.09
N ALA A 106 17.33 -5.05 -9.83
CA ALA A 106 17.47 -5.61 -11.18
C ALA A 106 17.51 -7.14 -11.14
N TRP A 107 18.27 -7.70 -10.19
CA TRP A 107 18.36 -9.14 -9.98
C TRP A 107 17.02 -9.76 -9.59
N VAL A 108 16.27 -9.12 -8.68
CA VAL A 108 14.92 -9.56 -8.28
C VAL A 108 13.97 -9.56 -9.47
N LEU A 109 13.97 -8.49 -10.28
CA LEU A 109 13.12 -8.39 -11.47
C LEU A 109 13.40 -9.49 -12.49
N GLU A 110 14.66 -9.90 -12.64
CA GLU A 110 15.07 -10.99 -13.56
C GLU A 110 14.61 -12.37 -13.10
N LYS A 111 14.58 -12.57 -11.77
CA LYS A 111 14.29 -13.90 -11.18
C LYS A 111 12.80 -14.12 -10.89
N LEU A 112 12.02 -13.05 -10.74
CA LEU A 112 10.57 -13.16 -10.49
C LEU A 112 9.82 -13.71 -11.72
N SER A 113 8.70 -14.38 -11.45
CA SER A 113 7.74 -14.72 -12.49
C SER A 113 7.24 -13.46 -13.23
N PRO A 114 6.91 -13.54 -14.53
CA PRO A 114 6.52 -12.35 -15.31
C PRO A 114 5.39 -11.54 -14.69
N ALA A 115 4.40 -12.20 -14.07
CA ALA A 115 3.28 -11.55 -13.41
C ALA A 115 3.73 -10.76 -12.17
N ASN A 116 4.55 -11.36 -11.31
CA ASN A 116 5.06 -10.73 -10.10
C ASN A 116 6.14 -9.67 -10.42
N ALA A 117 6.93 -9.87 -11.47
CA ALA A 117 7.88 -8.87 -11.95
C ALA A 117 7.16 -7.60 -12.41
N ALA A 118 6.04 -7.71 -13.12
CA ALA A 118 5.23 -6.55 -13.53
C ALA A 118 4.68 -5.79 -12.32
N ILE A 119 4.18 -6.50 -11.30
CA ILE A 119 3.68 -5.88 -10.06
C ILE A 119 4.84 -5.19 -9.32
N TYR A 120 5.96 -5.89 -9.12
CA TYR A 120 7.13 -5.35 -8.43
C TYR A 120 7.71 -4.12 -9.13
N ALA A 121 7.74 -4.12 -10.47
CA ALA A 121 8.19 -2.97 -11.27
C ALA A 121 7.28 -1.73 -11.12
N SER A 122 5.97 -1.94 -10.91
CA SER A 122 4.99 -0.88 -10.72
C SER A 122 5.03 -0.24 -9.33
N LEU A 123 5.68 -0.88 -8.36
CA LEU A 123 5.78 -0.34 -7.01
C LEU A 123 6.77 0.84 -6.94
N PRO A 124 6.48 1.87 -6.11
CA PRO A 124 7.43 2.92 -5.79
C PRO A 124 8.75 2.35 -5.28
N GLU A 125 9.86 3.02 -5.61
CA GLU A 125 11.20 2.53 -5.30
C GLU A 125 11.41 2.30 -3.79
N GLY A 126 10.86 3.18 -2.95
CA GLY A 126 10.94 3.05 -1.49
C GLY A 126 10.29 1.77 -0.98
N VAL A 127 9.09 1.45 -1.49
CA VAL A 127 8.37 0.22 -1.11
C VAL A 127 9.04 -1.03 -1.66
N ALA A 128 9.52 -0.99 -2.90
CA ALA A 128 10.27 -2.09 -3.49
C ALA A 128 11.55 -2.41 -2.69
N LYS A 129 12.25 -1.37 -2.21
CA LYS A 129 13.39 -1.54 -1.30
C LYS A 129 12.98 -2.16 0.04
N GLN A 130 11.89 -1.70 0.65
CA GLN A 130 11.40 -2.25 1.93
C GLN A 130 11.02 -3.73 1.81
N LEU A 131 10.45 -4.15 0.68
CA LEU A 131 10.13 -5.55 0.41
C LEU A 131 11.36 -6.46 0.32
N THR A 132 12.54 -5.92 0.03
CA THR A 132 13.77 -6.69 -0.16
C THR A 132 14.83 -6.44 0.93
N ALA A 133 14.67 -5.42 1.80
CA ALA A 133 15.70 -4.97 2.72
C ALA A 133 15.82 -5.90 3.95
N GLU A 134 14.95 -5.72 4.92
CA GLU A 134 15.06 -6.41 6.20
C GLU A 134 14.17 -7.64 6.27
N ARG A 135 14.72 -8.70 6.87
CA ARG A 135 14.04 -9.97 7.10
C ARG A 135 13.77 -10.18 8.58
N ASP A 136 12.69 -10.86 8.89
CA ASP A 136 12.46 -11.36 10.23
C ASP A 136 13.46 -12.50 10.56
N PRO A 137 13.56 -12.94 11.83
CA PRO A 137 14.42 -14.06 12.21
C PRO A 137 14.10 -15.38 11.49
N HIS A 138 12.96 -15.47 10.82
CA HIS A 138 12.53 -16.62 10.04
C HIS A 138 12.81 -16.47 8.53
N GLY A 139 13.39 -15.34 8.12
CA GLY A 139 13.73 -15.07 6.72
C GLY A 139 12.61 -14.46 5.88
N ASN A 140 11.47 -14.07 6.49
CA ASN A 140 10.35 -13.49 5.76
C ASN A 140 10.43 -11.96 5.69
N VAL A 141 9.73 -11.38 4.71
CA VAL A 141 9.55 -9.92 4.61
C VAL A 141 8.87 -9.39 5.88
N GLN A 142 9.44 -8.36 6.47
CA GLN A 142 8.83 -7.66 7.60
C GLN A 142 7.74 -6.70 7.11
N VAL A 143 6.54 -7.22 6.92
CA VAL A 143 5.40 -6.45 6.36
C VAL A 143 5.04 -5.23 7.21
N SER A 144 5.24 -5.30 8.52
CA SER A 144 5.00 -4.18 9.45
C SER A 144 5.85 -2.94 9.14
N LEU A 145 7.06 -3.14 8.59
CA LEU A 145 7.97 -2.06 8.23
C LEU A 145 7.62 -1.38 6.91
N ILE A 146 6.73 -1.98 6.10
CA ILE A 146 6.34 -1.40 4.82
C ILE A 146 5.46 -0.18 5.06
N GLU A 147 5.87 0.95 4.51
CA GLU A 147 5.14 2.22 4.61
C GLU A 147 3.90 2.23 3.69
N THR A 148 2.93 1.35 4.00
CA THR A 148 1.69 1.17 3.21
C THR A 148 0.90 2.47 3.09
N GLU A 149 0.92 3.31 4.11
CA GLU A 149 0.26 4.62 4.13
C GLU A 149 0.87 5.58 3.09
N LYS A 150 2.17 5.53 2.89
CA LYS A 150 2.85 6.30 1.83
C LYS A 150 2.55 5.71 0.45
N LEU A 151 2.68 4.40 0.30
CA LEU A 151 2.35 3.71 -0.95
C LEU A 151 0.95 4.10 -1.45
N LEU A 152 -0.06 3.95 -0.60
CA LEU A 152 -1.44 4.26 -0.97
C LEU A 152 -1.62 5.73 -1.30
N SER A 153 -1.04 6.65 -0.52
CA SER A 153 -1.19 8.07 -0.76
C SER A 153 -0.51 8.53 -2.05
N GLU A 154 0.65 7.98 -2.39
CA GLU A 154 1.35 8.27 -3.65
C GLU A 154 0.54 7.78 -4.86
N MET A 155 0.04 6.55 -4.81
CA MET A 155 -0.79 5.99 -5.87
C MET A 155 -2.13 6.75 -6.02
N VAL A 156 -2.74 7.17 -4.91
CA VAL A 156 -3.95 8.01 -4.94
C VAL A 156 -3.64 9.36 -5.56
N ALA A 157 -2.51 9.99 -5.23
CA ALA A 157 -2.09 11.26 -5.81
C ALA A 157 -1.90 11.15 -7.33
N GLU A 158 -1.25 10.08 -7.81
CA GLU A 158 -1.07 9.81 -9.25
C GLU A 158 -2.42 9.63 -9.96
N LYS A 159 -3.32 8.83 -9.38
CA LYS A 159 -4.66 8.60 -9.93
C LYS A 159 -5.48 9.89 -9.99
N LEU A 160 -5.46 10.69 -8.94
CA LEU A 160 -6.13 12.00 -8.91
C LEU A 160 -5.53 12.99 -9.90
N ALA A 161 -4.21 12.95 -10.12
CA ALA A 161 -3.56 13.76 -11.14
C ALA A 161 -3.99 13.37 -12.56
N ALA A 162 -4.14 12.06 -12.82
CA ALA A 162 -4.70 11.56 -14.07
C ALA A 162 -6.16 12.01 -14.26
N TRP A 163 -7.00 11.82 -13.24
CA TRP A 163 -8.41 12.26 -13.27
C TRP A 163 -8.55 13.78 -13.42
N LYS A 164 -7.61 14.57 -12.90
CA LYS A 164 -7.60 16.02 -13.09
C LYS A 164 -7.36 16.40 -14.54
N LYS A 165 -6.44 15.70 -15.23
CA LYS A 165 -6.21 15.89 -16.68
C LYS A 165 -7.44 15.52 -17.51
N GLU A 166 -8.20 14.52 -17.06
CA GLU A 166 -9.43 14.08 -17.71
C GLU A 166 -10.67 14.94 -17.33
N GLY A 167 -10.51 15.93 -16.46
CA GLY A 167 -11.62 16.78 -15.97
C GLY A 167 -12.55 16.10 -14.95
N LYS A 168 -12.18 14.91 -14.43
CA LYS A 168 -12.96 14.14 -13.46
C LYS A 168 -12.72 14.55 -12.01
N TYR A 169 -11.66 15.34 -11.75
CA TYR A 169 -11.29 15.78 -10.41
C TYR A 169 -10.85 17.25 -10.42
N VAL A 170 -11.42 18.06 -9.52
CA VAL A 170 -11.18 19.53 -9.43
C VAL A 170 -10.68 19.94 -8.04
N GLY A 171 -10.26 19.01 -7.21
CA GLY A 171 -9.84 19.26 -5.84
C GLY A 171 -8.35 19.60 -5.67
N LYS A 172 -7.99 19.75 -4.40
CA LYS A 172 -6.60 19.78 -3.92
C LYS A 172 -6.37 18.58 -3.02
N PHE A 173 -5.30 17.83 -3.30
CA PHE A 173 -4.91 16.69 -2.50
C PHE A 173 -3.56 16.94 -1.85
N ALA A 174 -3.52 16.93 -0.53
CA ALA A 174 -2.31 17.11 0.28
C ALA A 174 -2.28 16.02 1.35
N PRO A 175 -1.55 14.91 1.12
CA PRO A 175 -1.49 13.81 2.07
C PRO A 175 -0.51 14.10 3.22
N LEU A 176 -0.85 13.61 4.40
CA LEU A 176 0.02 13.46 5.57
C LEU A 176 -0.02 12.00 6.02
N HIS A 177 1.11 11.50 6.48
CA HIS A 177 1.30 10.11 6.85
C HIS A 177 1.51 9.99 8.35
N HIS A 178 0.89 8.97 8.94
CA HIS A 178 1.00 8.67 10.36
C HIS A 178 1.04 7.17 10.56
N PHE A 179 1.79 6.75 11.58
CA PHE A 179 1.82 5.38 12.07
C PHE A 179 1.63 5.38 13.58
N PHE A 180 0.61 4.65 14.06
CA PHE A 180 0.27 4.52 15.47
C PHE A 180 0.01 3.06 15.86
#